data_8f997201424b164ce2fd2ac4147e4908
#
_entry.id   8f997201424b164ce2fd2ac4147e4908
#
_cell.length_a   1.000
_cell.length_b   1.000
_cell.length_c   1.000
_cell.angle_alpha   90.00
_cell.angle_beta   90.00
_cell.angle_gamma   90.00
#
_symmetry.space_group_name_H-M   'P 1'
#
loop_
_entity.id
_entity.type
_entity.pdbx_description
1 polymer ?
#
loop_
_entity_poly.entity_id
_entity_poly.type
_entity_poly.pdbx_seq_one_letter_code
_entity_poly.pdbx_strand_id
1 'polypeptide(L)'
;MTRLQLFSYRVVSCLTVFCLILIVVTDLSSRETKSTLKDVEYATVDEHSLKLDFHFPEVTKDSPLVVWIHGGGWRKGDKANCYVKWLTAEGYTVASIAYRLTSTAVFPAQLHDCKGALRWLRANADKYGYDAERIAVTGSSAGGHLAALLGTTNGYKELEGNVGGNLDQSSAVQAIVDYYGPTDFPRRIKTQPHKTLEKNSVVYDLLGGPADEKIELAKLASSVTHVTADDPPLLIIHGMKDNTVLIGQSESLKAKYEALGIPVALHVLPEGKHGGMEFYMKPYSGLVCEFLDKHIRK
;
A
#
# COMPACT_ATOMS: atom_id res chain seq x y z
N MET A 1 16.19 83.90 6.19
CA MET A 1 15.27 82.84 5.77
C MET A 1 15.97 81.50 6.07
N THR A 2 15.75 81.11 7.01
CA THR A 2 15.49 80.37 8.24
C THR A 2 15.55 78.80 8.00
N ARG A 3 16.44 78.23 8.76
CA ARG A 3 16.83 76.81 8.89
C ARG A 3 15.71 75.82 9.31
N LEU A 4 14.48 76.09 9.04
CA LEU A 4 13.34 75.27 9.53
C LEU A 4 12.57 74.46 8.47
N GLN A 5 12.97 74.49 7.20
CA GLN A 5 12.26 73.77 6.13
C GLN A 5 12.95 72.51 5.65
N LEU A 6 14.11 72.15 6.19
CA LEU A 6 14.87 70.96 5.77
C LEU A 6 14.67 69.71 6.68
N PHE A 7 13.85 69.83 7.74
CA PHE A 7 13.68 68.73 8.71
C PHE A 7 12.40 67.91 8.49
N SER A 8 11.46 68.36 7.63
CA SER A 8 10.18 67.66 7.46
C SER A 8 10.19 66.60 6.33
N TYR A 9 11.17 66.63 5.42
CA TYR A 9 11.23 65.65 4.31
C TYR A 9 11.97 64.36 4.61
N ARG A 10 12.74 64.29 5.69
CA ARG A 10 13.48 63.07 6.07
C ARG A 10 12.74 62.12 6.99
N VAL A 11 11.66 62.53 7.61
CA VAL A 11 10.86 61.70 8.54
C VAL A 11 9.75 60.93 7.80
N VAL A 12 9.25 61.48 6.69
CA VAL A 12 8.18 60.82 5.89
C VAL A 12 8.72 59.68 5.04
N SER A 13 10.01 59.74 4.62
CA SER A 13 10.61 58.71 3.80
C SER A 13 11.01 57.43 4.58
N CYS A 14 11.16 57.49 5.92
CA CYS A 14 11.51 56.33 6.75
C CYS A 14 10.28 55.52 7.18
N LEU A 15 9.09 56.14 7.26
CA LEU A 15 7.87 55.44 7.67
C LEU A 15 7.22 54.65 6.55
N THR A 16 7.41 55.03 5.27
CA THR A 16 6.86 54.33 4.12
C THR A 16 7.69 53.08 3.72
N VAL A 17 8.98 53.06 4.04
CA VAL A 17 9.83 51.86 3.78
C VAL A 17 9.63 50.81 4.87
N PHE A 18 9.25 51.19 6.11
CA PHE A 18 9.00 50.23 7.21
C PHE A 18 7.66 49.51 7.09
N CYS A 19 6.63 50.13 6.47
CA CYS A 19 5.35 49.46 6.21
C CYS A 19 5.37 48.49 5.05
N LEU A 20 6.27 48.64 4.06
CA LEU A 20 6.39 47.72 2.92
C LEU A 20 7.19 46.44 3.24
N ILE A 21 8.02 46.47 4.28
CA ILE A 21 8.76 45.29 4.75
C ILE A 21 7.92 44.41 5.68
N LEU A 22 6.87 44.95 6.34
CA LEU A 22 5.99 44.15 7.20
C LEU A 22 4.91 43.36 6.47
N ILE A 23 4.64 43.65 5.20
CA ILE A 23 3.62 42.94 4.40
C ILE A 23 4.18 41.68 3.69
N VAL A 24 5.51 41.58 3.57
CA VAL A 24 6.18 40.42 2.93
C VAL A 24 6.53 39.28 3.92
N VAL A 25 6.41 39.53 5.24
CA VAL A 25 6.81 38.56 6.29
C VAL A 25 5.61 37.77 6.85
N THR A 26 4.37 38.08 6.47
CA THR A 26 3.19 37.37 7.01
C THR A 26 2.67 36.22 6.19
N ASP A 27 3.29 35.86 5.05
CA ASP A 27 2.83 34.75 4.21
C ASP A 27 3.77 33.53 4.25
N LEU A 28 4.71 33.50 5.21
CA LEU A 28 5.58 32.33 5.47
C LEU A 28 5.18 31.57 6.75
N SER A 29 3.98 31.82 7.26
CA SER A 29 3.46 31.16 8.46
C SER A 29 2.43 30.11 8.07
N SER A 30 2.80 28.86 8.32
CA SER A 30 1.99 27.62 8.30
C SER A 30 1.81 26.92 6.95
N ARG A 31 2.88 26.51 6.30
CA ARG A 31 2.90 25.16 5.75
C ARG A 31 3.30 24.22 6.89
N GLU A 32 2.35 23.89 7.77
CA GLU A 32 2.45 22.64 8.50
C GLU A 32 2.57 21.55 7.46
N THR A 33 3.76 21.02 7.30
CA THR A 33 3.98 19.77 6.57
C THR A 33 3.18 18.72 7.31
N LYS A 34 2.00 18.37 6.80
CA LYS A 34 1.19 17.25 7.27
C LYS A 34 1.98 15.98 6.98
N SER A 35 3.02 15.69 7.76
CA SER A 35 3.84 14.50 7.56
C SER A 35 3.03 13.21 7.76
N THR A 36 1.94 13.25 8.52
CA THR A 36 1.09 12.08 8.80
C THR A 36 -0.34 12.53 9.11
N LEU A 37 -1.33 11.86 8.53
CA LEU A 37 -2.74 11.97 8.88
C LEU A 37 -3.25 10.58 9.25
N LYS A 38 -3.74 10.43 10.48
CA LYS A 38 -4.16 9.13 11.02
C LYS A 38 -5.67 8.96 11.05
N ASP A 39 -6.10 7.71 11.08
CA ASP A 39 -7.48 7.30 11.33
C ASP A 39 -8.50 7.89 10.34
N VAL A 40 -8.10 8.06 9.08
CA VAL A 40 -9.00 8.48 8.01
C VAL A 40 -9.92 7.31 7.65
N GLU A 41 -11.21 7.47 7.88
CA GLU A 41 -12.19 6.45 7.53
C GLU A 41 -12.41 6.43 6.01
N TYR A 42 -12.30 5.23 5.40
CA TYR A 42 -12.58 5.03 3.98
C TYR A 42 -13.86 4.24 3.74
N ALA A 43 -14.33 3.49 4.74
CA ALA A 43 -15.59 2.75 4.68
C ALA A 43 -16.08 2.38 6.07
N THR A 44 -17.36 2.06 6.18
CA THR A 44 -17.97 1.38 7.33
C THR A 44 -18.75 0.16 6.83
N VAL A 45 -18.50 -1.01 7.42
CA VAL A 45 -19.19 -2.27 7.09
C VAL A 45 -19.68 -2.90 8.39
N ASP A 46 -20.98 -3.15 8.51
CA ASP A 46 -21.59 -3.78 9.68
C ASP A 46 -21.06 -3.18 11.01
N GLU A 47 -21.10 -1.85 11.13
CA GLU A 47 -20.59 -1.05 12.27
C GLU A 47 -19.06 -1.05 12.44
N HIS A 48 -18.30 -1.77 11.62
CA HIS A 48 -16.83 -1.71 11.60
C HIS A 48 -16.34 -0.53 10.77
N SER A 49 -15.74 0.47 11.41
CA SER A 49 -15.05 1.57 10.73
C SER A 49 -13.72 1.08 10.18
N LEU A 50 -13.57 1.11 8.87
CA LEU A 50 -12.34 0.77 8.14
C LEU A 50 -11.55 2.04 7.88
N LYS A 51 -10.31 2.09 8.37
CA LYS A 51 -9.49 3.30 8.39
C LYS A 51 -8.15 3.09 7.71
N LEU A 52 -7.54 4.20 7.31
CA LEU A 52 -6.18 4.25 6.80
C LEU A 52 -5.39 5.38 7.48
N ASP A 53 -4.06 5.28 7.41
CA ASP A 53 -3.14 6.33 7.80
C ASP A 53 -2.35 6.79 6.57
N PHE A 54 -2.31 8.11 6.34
CA PHE A 54 -1.42 8.69 5.33
C PHE A 54 -0.08 9.09 5.94
N HIS A 55 0.98 8.89 5.16
CA HIS A 55 2.30 9.45 5.37
C HIS A 55 2.67 10.21 4.08
N PHE A 56 2.96 11.50 4.20
CA PHE A 56 3.20 12.37 3.06
C PHE A 56 4.68 12.67 2.88
N PRO A 57 5.17 12.80 1.63
CA PRO A 57 6.46 13.36 1.33
C PRO A 57 6.47 14.87 1.62
N GLU A 58 7.65 15.48 1.58
CA GLU A 58 7.80 16.93 1.73
C GLU A 58 7.01 17.70 0.65
N VAL A 59 7.04 17.20 -0.59
CA VAL A 59 6.25 17.71 -1.72
C VAL A 59 5.19 16.67 -2.07
N THR A 60 3.95 16.93 -1.67
CA THR A 60 2.83 16.01 -1.90
C THR A 60 2.24 16.14 -3.30
N LYS A 61 2.30 17.36 -3.89
CA LYS A 61 1.62 17.64 -5.15
C LYS A 61 2.05 16.68 -6.24
N ASP A 62 1.09 15.97 -6.82
CA ASP A 62 1.25 14.99 -7.89
C ASP A 62 2.24 13.85 -7.54
N SER A 63 2.45 13.56 -6.22
CA SER A 63 3.27 12.43 -5.81
C SER A 63 2.60 11.10 -6.17
N PRO A 64 3.35 10.06 -6.60
CA PRO A 64 2.79 8.72 -6.75
C PRO A 64 2.35 8.17 -5.40
N LEU A 65 1.33 7.28 -5.39
CA LEU A 65 0.79 6.67 -4.19
C LEU A 65 1.29 5.22 -4.04
N VAL A 66 1.74 4.87 -2.85
CA VAL A 66 2.02 3.48 -2.47
C VAL A 66 1.04 3.07 -1.35
N VAL A 67 0.25 2.05 -1.60
CA VAL A 67 -0.70 1.51 -0.60
C VAL A 67 -0.05 0.34 0.12
N TRP A 68 0.09 0.46 1.44
CA TRP A 68 0.62 -0.58 2.30
C TRP A 68 -0.49 -1.39 2.95
N ILE A 69 -0.37 -2.73 2.87
CA ILE A 69 -1.27 -3.71 3.50
C ILE A 69 -0.48 -4.49 4.55
N HIS A 70 -0.90 -4.41 5.81
CA HIS A 70 -0.20 -5.06 6.92
C HIS A 70 -0.32 -6.59 6.89
N GLY A 71 0.68 -7.27 7.43
CA GLY A 71 0.65 -8.71 7.69
C GLY A 71 -0.13 -9.08 8.95
N GLY A 72 0.11 -10.30 9.44
CA GLY A 72 -0.49 -10.80 10.69
C GLY A 72 -1.42 -12.00 10.51
N GLY A 73 -1.28 -12.75 9.40
CA GLY A 73 -2.05 -13.97 9.12
C GLY A 73 -3.54 -13.71 8.99
N TRP A 74 -3.93 -12.53 8.53
CA TRP A 74 -5.32 -12.03 8.44
C TRP A 74 -6.08 -12.00 9.78
N ARG A 75 -5.44 -12.40 10.89
CA ARG A 75 -6.01 -12.51 12.24
C ARG A 75 -5.71 -11.32 13.13
N LYS A 76 -4.62 -10.64 12.84
CA LYS A 76 -4.09 -9.51 13.63
C LYS A 76 -3.30 -8.58 12.73
N GLY A 77 -2.83 -7.50 13.29
CA GLY A 77 -2.10 -6.44 12.59
C GLY A 77 -2.93 -5.16 12.59
N ASP A 78 -2.30 -4.10 12.19
CA ASP A 78 -2.89 -2.77 12.17
C ASP A 78 -2.16 -1.89 11.15
N LYS A 79 -2.87 -0.91 10.57
CA LYS A 79 -2.33 0.09 9.66
C LYS A 79 -1.15 0.90 10.25
N ALA A 80 -1.06 0.99 11.58
CA ALA A 80 0.08 1.63 12.24
C ALA A 80 1.40 0.91 11.98
N ASN A 81 1.35 -0.40 11.64
CA ASN A 81 2.51 -1.23 11.31
C ASN A 81 2.92 -1.08 9.83
N CYS A 82 3.21 0.13 9.41
CA CYS A 82 3.67 0.44 8.06
C CYS A 82 5.20 0.42 7.98
N TYR A 83 5.77 -0.60 7.35
CA TYR A 83 7.24 -0.76 7.23
C TYR A 83 7.83 0.00 6.04
N VAL A 84 7.00 0.55 5.16
CA VAL A 84 7.44 1.28 3.96
C VAL A 84 7.31 2.79 4.08
N LYS A 85 7.15 3.34 5.29
CA LYS A 85 7.08 4.80 5.54
C LYS A 85 8.29 5.56 5.00
N TRP A 86 9.44 4.92 4.93
CA TRP A 86 10.66 5.49 4.37
C TRP A 86 10.52 5.95 2.92
N LEU A 87 9.54 5.40 2.16
CA LEU A 87 9.24 5.84 0.80
C LEU A 87 8.80 7.32 0.73
N THR A 88 8.36 7.92 1.83
CA THR A 88 8.05 9.36 1.86
C THR A 88 9.30 10.21 1.65
N ALA A 89 10.46 9.78 2.14
CA ALA A 89 11.74 10.44 1.87
C ALA A 89 12.15 10.33 0.39
N GLU A 90 11.63 9.33 -0.32
CA GLU A 90 11.84 9.14 -1.75
C GLU A 90 10.73 9.81 -2.60
N GLY A 91 9.85 10.62 -1.99
CA GLY A 91 8.84 11.41 -2.70
C GLY A 91 7.53 10.69 -3.00
N TYR A 92 7.26 9.55 -2.38
CA TYR A 92 5.99 8.84 -2.50
C TYR A 92 5.03 9.22 -1.37
N THR A 93 3.75 9.41 -1.67
CA THR A 93 2.71 9.34 -0.65
C THR A 93 2.48 7.87 -0.28
N VAL A 94 2.39 7.58 1.01
CA VAL A 94 2.12 6.22 1.50
C VAL A 94 0.79 6.20 2.24
N ALA A 95 -0.13 5.32 1.83
CA ALA A 95 -1.39 5.05 2.53
C ALA A 95 -1.34 3.65 3.15
N SER A 96 -1.33 3.55 4.47
CA SER A 96 -1.39 2.28 5.18
C SER A 96 -2.83 1.97 5.55
N ILE A 97 -3.39 0.88 5.04
CA ILE A 97 -4.81 0.54 5.18
C ILE A 97 -5.05 -0.56 6.21
N ALA A 98 -6.15 -0.45 6.96
CA ALA A 98 -6.73 -1.57 7.71
C ALA A 98 -7.72 -2.33 6.83
N TYR A 99 -7.96 -3.58 7.19
CA TYR A 99 -8.98 -4.46 6.59
C TYR A 99 -9.60 -5.35 7.68
N ARG A 100 -10.80 -5.89 7.46
CA ARG A 100 -11.44 -6.80 8.42
C ARG A 100 -10.62 -8.06 8.62
N LEU A 101 -10.40 -8.39 9.89
CA LEU A 101 -9.66 -9.60 10.29
C LEU A 101 -10.58 -10.82 10.27
N THR A 102 -10.01 -12.03 10.32
CA THR A 102 -10.76 -13.29 10.28
C THR A 102 -11.65 -13.53 11.49
N SER A 103 -11.42 -12.80 12.59
CA SER A 103 -12.35 -12.73 13.72
C SER A 103 -13.67 -12.02 13.41
N THR A 104 -13.70 -11.22 12.34
CA THR A 104 -14.86 -10.44 11.92
C THR A 104 -15.50 -11.01 10.66
N ALA A 105 -14.68 -11.40 9.66
CA ALA A 105 -15.19 -11.89 8.39
C ALA A 105 -14.18 -12.84 7.71
N VAL A 106 -14.68 -13.81 6.96
CA VAL A 106 -13.86 -14.71 6.13
C VAL A 106 -13.60 -14.11 4.74
N PHE A 107 -12.67 -14.70 3.99
CA PHE A 107 -12.46 -14.35 2.59
C PHE A 107 -13.77 -14.50 1.77
N PRO A 108 -14.10 -13.54 0.87
CA PRO A 108 -13.23 -12.51 0.28
C PRO A 108 -13.29 -11.12 0.96
N ALA A 109 -13.83 -10.99 2.18
CA ALA A 109 -14.03 -9.71 2.85
C ALA A 109 -12.75 -8.85 2.91
N GLN A 110 -11.60 -9.44 3.18
CA GLN A 110 -10.30 -8.74 3.27
C GLN A 110 -9.92 -8.08 1.93
N LEU A 111 -10.14 -8.79 0.83
CA LEU A 111 -9.87 -8.26 -0.51
C LEU A 111 -10.85 -7.15 -0.89
N HIS A 112 -12.14 -7.34 -0.58
CA HIS A 112 -13.17 -6.31 -0.82
C HIS A 112 -12.86 -5.01 -0.08
N ASP A 113 -12.35 -5.10 1.15
CA ASP A 113 -11.94 -3.94 1.94
C ASP A 113 -10.73 -3.23 1.28
N CYS A 114 -9.71 -3.98 0.84
CA CYS A 114 -8.55 -3.43 0.15
C CYS A 114 -8.94 -2.74 -1.18
N LYS A 115 -9.81 -3.37 -1.97
CA LYS A 115 -10.32 -2.77 -3.22
C LYS A 115 -11.19 -1.54 -2.95
N GLY A 116 -12.02 -1.57 -1.90
CA GLY A 116 -12.78 -0.42 -1.43
C GLY A 116 -11.88 0.76 -1.02
N ALA A 117 -10.77 0.47 -0.32
CA ALA A 117 -9.77 1.47 0.03
C ALA A 117 -9.15 2.12 -1.22
N LEU A 118 -8.80 1.32 -2.25
CA LEU A 118 -8.25 1.85 -3.50
C LEU A 118 -9.24 2.74 -4.26
N ARG A 119 -10.51 2.35 -4.35
CA ARG A 119 -11.55 3.19 -4.96
C ARG A 119 -11.71 4.51 -4.20
N TRP A 120 -11.74 4.43 -2.87
CA TRP A 120 -11.83 5.62 -2.03
C TRP A 120 -10.59 6.53 -2.17
N LEU A 121 -9.40 5.95 -2.19
CA LEU A 121 -8.15 6.67 -2.40
C LEU A 121 -8.18 7.40 -3.75
N ARG A 122 -8.60 6.73 -4.82
CA ARG A 122 -8.70 7.34 -6.15
C ARG A 122 -9.71 8.50 -6.19
N ALA A 123 -10.88 8.33 -5.59
CA ALA A 123 -11.90 9.37 -5.50
C ALA A 123 -11.48 10.60 -4.68
N ASN A 124 -10.49 10.45 -3.80
CA ASN A 124 -10.04 11.51 -2.91
C ASN A 124 -8.63 12.05 -3.23
N ALA A 125 -8.05 11.68 -4.38
CA ALA A 125 -6.68 12.04 -4.74
C ALA A 125 -6.44 13.54 -4.73
N ASP A 126 -7.31 14.32 -5.36
CA ASP A 126 -7.22 15.79 -5.41
C ASP A 126 -7.22 16.42 -4.00
N LYS A 127 -8.04 15.88 -3.10
CA LYS A 127 -8.13 16.38 -1.71
C LYS A 127 -6.82 16.24 -0.94
N TYR A 128 -6.06 15.17 -1.22
CA TYR A 128 -4.83 14.86 -0.51
C TYR A 128 -3.57 15.17 -1.32
N GLY A 129 -3.69 15.45 -2.62
CA GLY A 129 -2.65 16.00 -3.49
C GLY A 129 -1.74 14.98 -4.17
N TYR A 130 -2.06 13.67 -4.13
CA TYR A 130 -1.32 12.64 -4.87
C TYR A 130 -1.98 12.34 -6.22
N ASP A 131 -1.26 11.63 -7.08
CA ASP A 131 -1.74 11.24 -8.41
C ASP A 131 -2.52 9.91 -8.36
N ALA A 132 -3.81 9.97 -8.75
CA ALA A 132 -4.72 8.83 -8.79
C ALA A 132 -4.36 7.76 -9.83
N GLU A 133 -3.58 8.12 -10.87
CA GLU A 133 -3.22 7.21 -11.96
C GLU A 133 -1.91 6.48 -11.71
N ARG A 134 -1.16 6.86 -10.67
CA ARG A 134 0.15 6.30 -10.32
C ARG A 134 0.12 5.66 -8.95
N ILE A 135 -0.53 4.48 -8.85
CA ILE A 135 -0.74 3.74 -7.60
C ILE A 135 -0.02 2.39 -7.66
N ALA A 136 0.84 2.12 -6.70
CA ALA A 136 1.35 0.77 -6.42
C ALA A 136 0.74 0.23 -5.13
N VAL A 137 0.61 -1.10 -5.05
CA VAL A 137 0.23 -1.82 -3.84
C VAL A 137 1.40 -2.64 -3.31
N THR A 138 1.56 -2.66 -2.00
CA THR A 138 2.58 -3.47 -1.34
C THR A 138 2.07 -3.99 0.00
N GLY A 139 2.65 -5.07 0.46
CA GLY A 139 2.31 -5.63 1.76
C GLY A 139 3.20 -6.79 2.16
N SER A 140 3.11 -7.22 3.41
CA SER A 140 3.93 -8.31 3.93
C SER A 140 3.11 -9.50 4.40
N SER A 141 3.56 -10.73 4.14
CA SER A 141 2.90 -11.97 4.59
C SER A 141 1.42 -12.00 4.14
N ALA A 142 0.45 -11.99 5.05
CA ALA A 142 -0.97 -11.85 4.73
C ALA A 142 -1.28 -10.59 3.91
N GLY A 143 -0.58 -9.47 4.15
CA GLY A 143 -0.68 -8.26 3.34
C GLY A 143 -0.03 -8.40 1.96
N GLY A 144 1.06 -9.16 1.84
CA GLY A 144 1.69 -9.52 0.57
C GLY A 144 0.76 -10.37 -0.30
N HIS A 145 0.08 -11.35 0.31
CA HIS A 145 -1.00 -12.10 -0.32
C HIS A 145 -2.09 -11.18 -0.88
N LEU A 146 -2.62 -10.26 -0.05
CA LEU A 146 -3.68 -9.35 -0.47
C LEU A 146 -3.20 -8.38 -1.56
N ALA A 147 -1.95 -7.92 -1.49
CA ALA A 147 -1.35 -7.06 -2.52
C ALA A 147 -1.22 -7.80 -3.86
N ALA A 148 -0.69 -9.02 -3.85
CA ALA A 148 -0.58 -9.85 -5.05
C ALA A 148 -1.95 -10.20 -5.64
N LEU A 149 -2.90 -10.61 -4.78
CA LEU A 149 -4.26 -10.96 -5.22
C LEU A 149 -5.02 -9.75 -5.77
N LEU A 150 -4.86 -8.59 -5.16
CA LEU A 150 -5.47 -7.35 -5.62
C LEU A 150 -4.99 -7.00 -7.04
N GLY A 151 -3.67 -7.04 -7.27
CA GLY A 151 -3.10 -6.72 -8.58
C GLY A 151 -3.45 -7.73 -9.68
N THR A 152 -3.60 -9.02 -9.34
CA THR A 152 -3.97 -10.08 -10.31
C THR A 152 -5.49 -10.25 -10.49
N THR A 153 -6.30 -9.45 -9.83
CA THR A 153 -7.77 -9.50 -9.95
C THR A 153 -8.36 -8.18 -10.42
N ASN A 154 -7.60 -7.41 -11.22
CA ASN A 154 -8.10 -6.19 -11.84
C ASN A 154 -9.32 -6.51 -12.72
N GLY A 155 -10.44 -5.82 -12.44
CA GLY A 155 -11.69 -6.01 -13.20
C GLY A 155 -12.41 -7.35 -12.99
N TYR A 156 -11.96 -8.21 -12.08
CA TYR A 156 -12.61 -9.46 -11.76
C TYR A 156 -13.83 -9.22 -10.87
N LYS A 157 -15.03 -9.22 -11.46
CA LYS A 157 -16.28 -8.75 -10.83
C LYS A 157 -16.64 -9.46 -9.53
N GLU A 158 -16.41 -10.78 -9.43
CA GLU A 158 -16.72 -11.57 -8.24
C GLU A 158 -15.88 -11.17 -7.02
N LEU A 159 -14.69 -10.61 -7.25
CA LEU A 159 -13.75 -10.18 -6.21
C LEU A 159 -13.69 -8.66 -6.05
N GLU A 160 -14.49 -7.89 -6.79
CA GLU A 160 -14.48 -6.43 -6.69
C GLU A 160 -15.17 -5.95 -5.41
N GLY A 161 -16.30 -6.53 -5.05
CA GLY A 161 -17.09 -6.09 -3.92
C GLY A 161 -17.63 -4.65 -4.05
N ASN A 162 -18.34 -4.20 -3.04
CA ASN A 162 -18.96 -2.87 -3.01
C ASN A 162 -18.61 -2.05 -1.76
N VAL A 163 -17.61 -2.48 -0.98
CA VAL A 163 -17.17 -1.81 0.25
C VAL A 163 -16.74 -0.37 -0.07
N GLY A 164 -17.17 0.58 0.76
CA GLY A 164 -16.79 1.99 0.67
C GLY A 164 -17.41 2.75 -0.51
N GLY A 165 -18.29 2.13 -1.31
CA GLY A 165 -18.87 2.78 -2.49
C GLY A 165 -17.81 3.14 -3.53
N ASN A 166 -17.93 4.35 -4.13
CA ASN A 166 -17.05 4.86 -5.21
C ASN A 166 -16.92 3.84 -6.36
N LEU A 167 -18.03 3.17 -6.74
CA LEU A 167 -18.05 2.08 -7.71
C LEU A 167 -17.77 2.53 -9.16
N ASP A 168 -17.76 3.84 -9.39
CA ASP A 168 -17.29 4.50 -10.60
C ASP A 168 -15.78 4.59 -10.70
N GLN A 169 -15.08 4.35 -9.58
CA GLN A 169 -13.62 4.36 -9.51
C GLN A 169 -13.02 2.96 -9.71
N SER A 170 -11.85 2.90 -10.34
CA SER A 170 -11.12 1.64 -10.52
C SER A 170 -10.39 1.23 -9.23
N SER A 171 -10.34 -0.08 -8.93
CA SER A 171 -9.45 -0.66 -7.92
C SER A 171 -8.10 -1.14 -8.48
N ALA A 172 -7.85 -0.96 -9.78
CA ALA A 172 -6.62 -1.40 -10.44
C ALA A 172 -5.38 -0.63 -9.95
N VAL A 173 -4.23 -1.29 -10.00
CA VAL A 173 -2.93 -0.72 -9.63
C VAL A 173 -1.92 -0.90 -10.75
N GLN A 174 -0.85 -0.10 -10.78
CA GLN A 174 0.15 -0.07 -11.83
C GLN A 174 1.42 -0.84 -11.48
N ALA A 175 1.60 -1.24 -10.21
CA ALA A 175 2.74 -2.06 -9.78
C ALA A 175 2.41 -2.81 -8.47
N ILE A 176 3.03 -3.97 -8.26
CA ILE A 176 2.87 -4.79 -7.06
C ILE A 176 4.25 -5.04 -6.43
N VAL A 177 4.36 -4.86 -5.11
CA VAL A 177 5.50 -5.32 -4.33
C VAL A 177 5.02 -6.29 -3.27
N ASP A 178 5.36 -7.57 -3.41
CA ASP A 178 5.00 -8.64 -2.47
C ASP A 178 6.19 -8.99 -1.58
N TYR A 179 6.05 -8.78 -0.29
CA TYR A 179 6.99 -9.27 0.71
C TYR A 179 6.47 -10.59 1.29
N TYR A 180 7.04 -11.71 0.81
CA TYR A 180 6.84 -13.08 1.30
C TYR A 180 5.37 -13.49 1.53
N GLY A 181 4.46 -13.07 0.66
CA GLY A 181 3.04 -13.46 0.70
C GLY A 181 2.81 -14.91 0.23
N PRO A 182 1.83 -15.62 0.80
CA PRO A 182 1.37 -16.87 0.20
C PRO A 182 0.50 -16.57 -1.04
N THR A 183 0.74 -17.28 -2.13
CA THR A 183 0.14 -16.95 -3.44
C THR A 183 -0.61 -18.13 -4.06
N ASP A 184 -0.45 -19.35 -3.51
CA ASP A 184 -0.96 -20.61 -4.06
C ASP A 184 -1.43 -21.53 -2.91
N PHE A 185 -2.68 -21.43 -2.50
CA PHE A 185 -3.22 -22.27 -1.43
C PHE A 185 -3.40 -23.73 -1.83
N PRO A 186 -3.81 -24.11 -3.05
CA PRO A 186 -3.78 -25.50 -3.51
C PRO A 186 -2.41 -26.17 -3.38
N ARG A 187 -1.32 -25.46 -3.73
CA ARG A 187 0.05 -25.93 -3.48
C ARG A 187 0.35 -26.03 -1.99
N ARG A 188 -0.09 -25.04 -1.21
CA ARG A 188 0.15 -24.97 0.23
C ARG A 188 -0.53 -26.09 1.00
N ILE A 189 -1.71 -26.57 0.56
CA ILE A 189 -2.36 -27.78 1.09
C ILE A 189 -1.40 -28.98 1.07
N LYS A 190 -0.65 -29.14 -0.02
CA LYS A 190 0.30 -30.24 -0.19
C LYS A 190 1.60 -30.04 0.57
N THR A 191 2.11 -28.81 0.63
CA THR A 191 3.44 -28.52 1.20
C THR A 191 3.42 -28.14 2.68
N GLN A 192 2.30 -27.61 3.17
CA GLN A 192 2.11 -27.17 4.55
C GLN A 192 0.67 -27.46 5.03
N PRO A 193 0.22 -28.73 5.09
CA PRO A 193 -1.16 -29.08 5.46
C PRO A 193 -1.55 -28.56 6.83
N HIS A 194 -0.64 -28.54 7.81
CA HIS A 194 -0.85 -27.98 9.14
C HIS A 194 -1.16 -26.48 9.15
N LYS A 195 -0.83 -25.75 8.09
CA LYS A 195 -1.15 -24.30 7.92
C LYS A 195 -2.48 -24.06 7.20
N THR A 196 -3.09 -25.09 6.63
CA THR A 196 -4.22 -24.98 5.71
C THR A 196 -5.43 -25.82 6.11
N LEU A 197 -5.22 -26.97 6.75
CA LEU A 197 -6.29 -27.93 7.06
C LEU A 197 -6.67 -27.97 8.54
N GLU A 198 -5.69 -27.77 9.41
CA GLU A 198 -5.92 -27.87 10.85
C GLU A 198 -6.79 -26.72 11.35
N LYS A 199 -7.75 -27.05 12.21
CA LYS A 199 -8.60 -26.05 12.88
C LYS A 199 -7.70 -25.02 13.59
N ASN A 200 -8.07 -23.76 13.47
CA ASN A 200 -7.30 -22.62 13.98
C ASN A 200 -5.95 -22.38 13.24
N SER A 201 -5.69 -23.03 12.12
CA SER A 201 -4.61 -22.61 11.26
C SER A 201 -5.00 -21.32 10.49
N VAL A 202 -3.99 -20.56 10.03
CA VAL A 202 -4.24 -19.22 9.47
C VAL A 202 -5.07 -19.24 8.19
N VAL A 203 -4.91 -20.27 7.36
CA VAL A 203 -5.71 -20.41 6.12
C VAL A 203 -7.09 -20.99 6.41
N TYR A 204 -7.19 -21.88 7.38
CA TYR A 204 -8.48 -22.39 7.87
C TYR A 204 -9.39 -21.22 8.28
N ASP A 205 -8.86 -20.30 9.09
CA ASP A 205 -9.66 -19.14 9.55
C ASP A 205 -9.98 -18.17 8.41
N LEU A 206 -9.03 -17.98 7.47
CA LEU A 206 -9.27 -17.12 6.30
C LEU A 206 -10.42 -17.66 5.45
N LEU A 207 -10.45 -18.97 5.20
CA LEU A 207 -11.45 -19.61 4.35
C LEU A 207 -12.73 -20.02 5.11
N GLY A 208 -12.71 -19.96 6.46
CA GLY A 208 -13.79 -20.42 7.32
C GLY A 208 -13.96 -21.94 7.29
N GLY A 209 -12.85 -22.71 7.15
CA GLY A 209 -12.82 -24.15 7.12
C GLY A 209 -11.55 -24.72 6.49
N PRO A 210 -11.38 -26.07 6.47
CA PRO A 210 -10.19 -26.70 5.88
C PRO A 210 -10.14 -26.42 4.38
N ALA A 211 -8.95 -26.06 3.89
CA ALA A 211 -8.78 -25.58 2.52
C ALA A 211 -9.03 -26.64 1.44
N ASP A 212 -8.88 -27.93 1.75
CA ASP A 212 -9.19 -29.05 0.85
C ASP A 212 -10.70 -29.27 0.68
N GLU A 213 -11.49 -29.05 1.73
CA GLU A 213 -12.96 -29.04 1.65
C GLU A 213 -13.51 -27.79 0.95
N LYS A 214 -12.71 -26.71 0.91
CA LYS A 214 -13.03 -25.42 0.28
C LYS A 214 -12.13 -25.10 -0.89
N ILE A 215 -11.82 -26.10 -1.71
CA ILE A 215 -10.79 -26.01 -2.75
C ILE A 215 -11.08 -24.87 -3.78
N GLU A 216 -12.33 -24.63 -4.14
CA GLU A 216 -12.66 -23.54 -5.08
C GLU A 216 -12.46 -22.17 -4.43
N LEU A 217 -12.77 -22.02 -3.14
CA LEU A 217 -12.49 -20.78 -2.40
C LEU A 217 -10.97 -20.59 -2.20
N ALA A 218 -10.23 -21.69 -1.97
CA ALA A 218 -8.77 -21.68 -1.90
C ALA A 218 -8.13 -21.25 -3.22
N LYS A 219 -8.64 -21.71 -4.37
CA LYS A 219 -8.24 -21.25 -5.70
C LYS A 219 -8.59 -19.77 -5.90
N LEU A 220 -9.80 -19.36 -5.55
CA LEU A 220 -10.26 -17.97 -5.64
C LEU A 220 -9.40 -17.02 -4.81
N ALA A 221 -8.90 -17.47 -3.66
CA ALA A 221 -8.00 -16.73 -2.79
C ALA A 221 -6.51 -16.79 -3.24
N SER A 222 -6.17 -17.44 -4.34
CA SER A 222 -4.80 -17.65 -4.80
C SER A 222 -4.46 -16.78 -6.00
N SER A 223 -3.54 -15.82 -5.84
CA SER A 223 -3.13 -14.93 -6.93
C SER A 223 -2.63 -15.65 -8.19
N VAL A 224 -1.94 -16.80 -8.03
CA VAL A 224 -1.49 -17.64 -9.18
C VAL A 224 -2.63 -18.11 -10.08
N THR A 225 -3.87 -18.14 -9.59
CA THR A 225 -5.06 -18.61 -10.34
C THR A 225 -5.58 -17.54 -11.30
N HIS A 226 -5.29 -16.27 -11.00
CA HIS A 226 -5.88 -15.12 -11.69
C HIS A 226 -4.93 -14.42 -12.65
N VAL A 227 -3.66 -14.82 -12.69
CA VAL A 227 -2.64 -14.15 -13.52
C VAL A 227 -3.05 -14.10 -14.99
N THR A 228 -3.12 -12.90 -15.56
CA THR A 228 -3.43 -12.61 -16.96
C THR A 228 -2.37 -11.73 -17.59
N ALA A 229 -2.30 -11.68 -18.91
CA ALA A 229 -1.28 -10.89 -19.63
C ALA A 229 -1.34 -9.38 -19.36
N ASP A 230 -2.48 -8.89 -18.87
CA ASP A 230 -2.72 -7.46 -18.58
C ASP A 230 -2.38 -7.08 -17.13
N ASP A 231 -1.86 -8.02 -16.33
CA ASP A 231 -1.50 -7.75 -14.94
C ASP A 231 -0.32 -6.79 -14.82
N PRO A 232 -0.29 -5.96 -13.76
CA PRO A 232 0.80 -5.04 -13.53
C PRO A 232 2.11 -5.77 -13.21
N PRO A 233 3.28 -5.13 -13.46
CA PRO A 233 4.58 -5.67 -13.08
C PRO A 233 4.66 -5.98 -11.57
N LEU A 234 5.42 -7.03 -11.24
CA LEU A 234 5.52 -7.60 -9.91
C LEU A 234 6.98 -7.68 -9.43
N LEU A 235 7.24 -7.16 -8.24
CA LEU A 235 8.46 -7.39 -7.47
C LEU A 235 8.13 -8.25 -6.26
N ILE A 236 8.86 -9.36 -6.08
CA ILE A 236 8.74 -10.23 -4.91
C ILE A 236 10.04 -10.20 -4.12
N ILE A 237 9.95 -10.08 -2.80
CA ILE A 237 11.10 -10.17 -1.89
C ILE A 237 10.81 -11.26 -0.85
N HIS A 238 11.62 -12.33 -0.80
CA HIS A 238 11.34 -13.50 0.04
C HIS A 238 12.61 -14.04 0.70
N GLY A 239 12.48 -14.55 1.92
CA GLY A 239 13.58 -15.18 2.65
C GLY A 239 13.72 -16.66 2.31
N MET A 240 14.95 -17.13 1.98
CA MET A 240 15.20 -18.53 1.67
C MET A 240 14.90 -19.48 2.84
N LYS A 241 15.07 -19.00 4.09
CA LYS A 241 14.83 -19.76 5.32
C LYS A 241 13.45 -19.54 5.92
N ASP A 242 12.49 -19.06 5.12
CA ASP A 242 11.10 -18.86 5.56
C ASP A 242 10.38 -20.21 5.72
N ASN A 243 10.07 -20.58 6.96
CA ASN A 243 9.30 -21.77 7.31
C ASN A 243 7.82 -21.49 7.57
N THR A 244 7.39 -20.23 7.51
CA THR A 244 5.99 -19.82 7.68
C THR A 244 5.26 -19.80 6.34
N VAL A 245 5.88 -19.18 5.33
CA VAL A 245 5.47 -19.20 3.94
C VAL A 245 6.66 -19.68 3.13
N LEU A 246 6.62 -20.91 2.65
CA LEU A 246 7.75 -21.46 1.89
C LEU A 246 8.00 -20.69 0.61
N ILE A 247 9.28 -20.51 0.23
CA ILE A 247 9.71 -19.78 -0.96
C ILE A 247 8.99 -20.25 -2.25
N GLY A 248 8.60 -21.51 -2.30
CA GLY A 248 7.82 -22.07 -3.41
C GLY A 248 6.51 -21.38 -3.72
N GLN A 249 5.97 -20.58 -2.80
CA GLN A 249 4.82 -19.72 -3.06
C GLN A 249 5.18 -18.59 -4.03
N SER A 250 6.28 -17.88 -3.77
CA SER A 250 6.82 -16.85 -4.65
C SER A 250 7.29 -17.37 -6.00
N GLU A 251 7.93 -18.55 -6.00
CA GLU A 251 8.35 -19.24 -7.23
C GLU A 251 7.16 -19.60 -8.12
N SER A 252 6.04 -20.06 -7.52
CA SER A 252 4.81 -20.36 -8.27
C SER A 252 4.26 -19.13 -8.97
N LEU A 253 4.17 -18.00 -8.28
CA LEU A 253 3.65 -16.75 -8.86
C LEU A 253 4.59 -16.20 -9.93
N LYS A 254 5.92 -16.18 -9.65
CA LYS A 254 6.93 -15.78 -10.63
C LYS A 254 6.82 -16.58 -11.92
N ALA A 255 6.73 -17.92 -11.82
CA ALA A 255 6.62 -18.80 -12.99
C ALA A 255 5.36 -18.51 -13.83
N LYS A 256 4.24 -18.14 -13.21
CA LYS A 256 3.03 -17.74 -13.93
C LYS A 256 3.22 -16.43 -14.70
N TYR A 257 3.84 -15.43 -14.08
CA TYR A 257 4.16 -14.16 -14.73
C TYR A 257 5.09 -14.35 -15.92
N GLU A 258 6.17 -15.12 -15.73
CA GLU A 258 7.14 -15.43 -16.79
C GLU A 258 6.51 -16.15 -17.97
N ALA A 259 5.61 -17.09 -17.70
CA ALA A 259 4.91 -17.84 -18.75
C ALA A 259 4.03 -16.97 -19.65
N LEU A 260 3.61 -15.81 -19.16
CA LEU A 260 2.81 -14.82 -19.89
C LEU A 260 3.63 -13.60 -20.38
N GLY A 261 4.94 -13.59 -20.12
CA GLY A 261 5.84 -12.50 -20.52
C GLY A 261 5.62 -11.20 -19.73
N ILE A 262 5.00 -11.27 -18.55
CA ILE A 262 4.75 -10.10 -17.71
C ILE A 262 6.02 -9.79 -16.90
N PRO A 263 6.42 -8.51 -16.76
CA PRO A 263 7.60 -8.15 -15.98
C PRO A 263 7.50 -8.63 -14.53
N VAL A 264 8.42 -9.46 -14.07
CA VAL A 264 8.50 -9.96 -12.71
C VAL A 264 9.95 -10.10 -12.25
N ALA A 265 10.20 -9.79 -10.98
CA ALA A 265 11.48 -10.06 -10.31
C ALA A 265 11.23 -10.74 -8.96
N LEU A 266 12.06 -11.72 -8.63
CA LEU A 266 12.11 -12.34 -7.30
C LEU A 266 13.51 -12.15 -6.72
N HIS A 267 13.60 -11.39 -5.63
CA HIS A 267 14.81 -11.23 -4.85
C HIS A 267 14.75 -12.06 -3.58
N VAL A 268 15.73 -12.92 -3.42
CA VAL A 268 15.80 -13.87 -2.31
C VAL A 268 16.83 -13.40 -1.29
N LEU A 269 16.44 -13.33 -0.02
CA LEU A 269 17.37 -13.14 1.09
C LEU A 269 17.89 -14.51 1.53
N PRO A 270 19.20 -14.84 1.34
CA PRO A 270 19.71 -16.19 1.63
C PRO A 270 19.51 -16.62 3.09
N GLU A 271 19.67 -15.69 4.02
CA GLU A 271 19.52 -15.94 5.46
C GLU A 271 18.14 -15.48 6.00
N GLY A 272 17.33 -14.85 5.16
CA GLY A 272 16.02 -14.31 5.51
C GLY A 272 15.05 -15.40 5.96
N LYS A 273 14.34 -15.11 7.06
CA LYS A 273 13.22 -15.90 7.59
C LYS A 273 11.90 -15.24 7.21
N HIS A 274 10.81 -15.54 7.92
CA HIS A 274 9.53 -14.89 7.72
C HIS A 274 9.46 -13.51 8.39
N GLY A 275 9.80 -12.47 7.66
CA GLY A 275 9.87 -11.10 8.18
C GLY A 275 11.23 -10.74 8.78
N GLY A 276 11.32 -9.49 9.23
CA GLY A 276 12.54 -8.88 9.74
C GLY A 276 12.75 -7.51 9.09
N MET A 277 13.52 -6.64 9.74
CA MET A 277 13.79 -5.29 9.21
C MET A 277 14.67 -5.31 7.96
N GLU A 278 15.47 -6.36 7.78
CA GLU A 278 16.37 -6.55 6.64
C GLU A 278 15.64 -6.48 5.29
N PHE A 279 14.36 -6.86 5.23
CA PHE A 279 13.53 -6.77 4.02
C PHE A 279 13.27 -5.30 3.59
N TYR A 280 13.31 -4.36 4.52
CA TYR A 280 12.97 -2.96 4.31
C TYR A 280 14.18 -2.02 4.34
N MET A 281 15.38 -2.59 4.45
CA MET A 281 16.66 -1.87 4.46
C MET A 281 17.45 -2.14 3.17
N LYS A 282 18.51 -1.37 2.93
CA LYS A 282 19.43 -1.62 1.81
C LYS A 282 20.06 -3.02 1.94
N PRO A 283 20.23 -3.75 0.83
CA PRO A 283 20.00 -3.28 -0.54
C PRO A 283 18.54 -3.35 -1.00
N TYR A 284 17.65 -4.08 -0.32
CA TYR A 284 16.29 -4.39 -0.79
C TYR A 284 15.41 -3.15 -0.91
N SER A 285 15.53 -2.17 -0.01
CA SER A 285 14.82 -0.90 -0.17
C SER A 285 15.20 -0.16 -1.46
N GLY A 286 16.47 -0.26 -1.89
CA GLY A 286 16.93 0.30 -3.17
C GLY A 286 16.24 -0.37 -4.37
N LEU A 287 16.14 -1.71 -4.36
CA LEU A 287 15.44 -2.46 -5.41
C LEU A 287 13.96 -2.07 -5.51
N VAL A 288 13.31 -1.83 -4.37
CA VAL A 288 11.92 -1.36 -4.33
C VAL A 288 11.79 0.04 -4.92
N CYS A 289 12.69 0.97 -4.59
CA CYS A 289 12.70 2.30 -5.20
C CYS A 289 12.89 2.23 -6.72
N GLU A 290 13.91 1.50 -7.19
CA GLU A 290 14.18 1.33 -8.62
C GLU A 290 12.96 0.75 -9.37
N PHE A 291 12.30 -0.23 -8.76
CA PHE A 291 11.09 -0.83 -9.33
C PHE A 291 9.93 0.17 -9.39
N LEU A 292 9.64 0.87 -8.29
CA LEU A 292 8.56 1.86 -8.22
C LEU A 292 8.83 3.05 -9.14
N ASP A 293 10.08 3.55 -9.19
CA ASP A 293 10.49 4.64 -10.08
C ASP A 293 10.25 4.28 -11.56
N LYS A 294 10.56 3.04 -11.93
CA LYS A 294 10.35 2.55 -13.29
C LYS A 294 8.88 2.47 -13.69
N HIS A 295 7.99 2.12 -12.75
CA HIS A 295 6.62 1.75 -13.10
C HIS A 295 5.55 2.78 -12.72
N ILE A 296 5.80 3.62 -11.71
CA ILE A 296 4.80 4.60 -11.24
C ILE A 296 5.33 6.02 -11.05
N ARG A 297 6.62 6.30 -11.28
CA ARG A 297 7.14 7.67 -11.15
C ARG A 297 7.13 8.46 -12.47
N LYS A 298 7.09 7.80 -13.61
CA LYS A 298 7.17 8.43 -14.93
C LYS A 298 5.86 9.07 -15.36
#